data_dbe32be237ddee63d341e04c41bb5319
#
_entry.id   dbe32be237ddee63d341e04c41bb5319
#
_cell.length_a   1.000
_cell.length_b   1.000
_cell.length_c   1.000
_cell.angle_alpha   90.00
_cell.angle_beta   90.00
_cell.angle_gamma   90.00
#
_symmetry.space_group_name_H-M   'P 1'
#
loop_
_entity.id
_entity.type
_entity.pdbx_description
1 polymer ?
#
loop_
_entity_poly.entity_id
_entity_poly.type
_entity_poly.pdbx_seq_one_letter_code
_entity_poly.pdbx_strand_id
1 'polypeptide(L)'
;MQHNSLMHYTFVQYMKSLLLTMALFLAFGLSAQTKQKTRILIIFDASGSMTSTLEKGTRMQAAKKIALKMVDSFKTFSNVELALRVYGHQKTVDQKDCKDSRLEVPFAPNNHILIKKRITSLIPKGWTPIAYSLQESEKDFPAEAGVRNLIIIVTDGLEECTGDPCAISQALQKKGIFLKPFIIGVGSTDQFKLSFNCAGTYYDANTEKDANNVVGVVISQAMNATSCQVNLLDKQIRPVETDVAMSIYDHYTKKLLHNFDHTMNGRGVPDTLFLDPMRKYDITVHTMPPVTKTNIELIVGKHNIIPIDVPQGHIQLISKGVTNYLELKAVIKVHNKSKTINAQSFNTTKRYLTGAYDLEVLTTPRKYYDSVVVDQNKTTFITIDQPGRLQINKKSNLVAAIYQTVNGKIEWVCDISDEYFQTIIMQPGKYVLIGRSKSETRTIYTFEKEFIITSATTSELNL
;
A
#
# COMPACT_ATOMS: atom_id res chain seq x y z
N MET A 1 45.79 -39.97 -32.84
CA MET A 1 44.38 -39.73 -33.28
C MET A 1 43.34 -39.77 -32.14
N GLN A 2 43.71 -39.72 -30.86
CA GLN A 2 42.73 -39.79 -29.74
C GLN A 2 42.42 -38.46 -29.06
N HIS A 3 43.10 -37.36 -29.38
CA HIS A 3 42.88 -36.07 -28.69
C HIS A 3 41.74 -35.21 -29.26
N ASN A 4 41.31 -35.42 -30.53
CA ASN A 4 40.24 -34.63 -31.18
C ASN A 4 38.82 -35.11 -30.82
N SER A 5 38.64 -36.33 -30.33
CA SER A 5 37.32 -36.90 -30.02
C SER A 5 36.76 -36.40 -28.68
N LEU A 6 37.59 -36.14 -27.66
CA LEU A 6 37.15 -35.63 -26.38
C LEU A 6 36.70 -34.16 -26.43
N MET A 7 37.37 -33.36 -27.22
CA MET A 7 37.07 -31.94 -27.37
C MET A 7 35.73 -31.70 -28.09
N HIS A 8 35.37 -32.58 -29.03
CA HIS A 8 34.08 -32.54 -29.72
C HIS A 8 32.92 -32.97 -28.83
N TYR A 9 33.11 -33.91 -27.92
CA TYR A 9 32.09 -34.39 -26.98
C TYR A 9 31.75 -33.34 -25.91
N THR A 10 32.74 -32.66 -25.36
CA THR A 10 32.55 -31.58 -24.38
C THR A 10 31.89 -30.36 -25.00
N PHE A 11 32.23 -29.99 -26.22
CA PHE A 11 31.61 -28.86 -26.92
C PHE A 11 30.11 -29.10 -27.26
N VAL A 12 29.76 -30.33 -27.68
CA VAL A 12 28.35 -30.71 -27.94
C VAL A 12 27.52 -30.74 -26.66
N GLN A 13 28.10 -31.18 -25.53
CA GLN A 13 27.42 -31.15 -24.22
C GLN A 13 27.21 -29.73 -23.71
N TYR A 14 28.17 -28.81 -23.87
CA TYR A 14 28.03 -27.40 -23.51
C TYR A 14 26.96 -26.71 -24.37
N MET A 15 26.94 -26.97 -25.69
CA MET A 15 25.90 -26.42 -26.58
C MET A 15 24.50 -26.95 -26.24
N LYS A 16 24.35 -28.23 -25.87
CA LYS A 16 23.06 -28.79 -25.42
C LYS A 16 22.60 -28.18 -24.12
N SER A 17 23.52 -27.97 -23.16
CA SER A 17 23.23 -27.31 -21.89
C SER A 17 22.83 -25.83 -22.11
N LEU A 18 23.52 -25.12 -22.99
CA LEU A 18 23.22 -23.71 -23.32
C LEU A 18 21.87 -23.57 -24.04
N LEU A 19 21.54 -24.49 -24.93
CA LEU A 19 20.23 -24.54 -25.62
C LEU A 19 19.10 -24.90 -24.65
N LEU A 20 19.33 -25.79 -23.68
CA LEU A 20 18.34 -26.16 -22.67
C LEU A 20 18.07 -25.00 -21.69
N THR A 21 19.11 -24.26 -21.28
CA THR A 21 18.96 -23.07 -20.42
C THR A 21 18.29 -21.94 -21.17
N MET A 22 18.61 -21.74 -22.45
CA MET A 22 17.97 -20.72 -23.28
C MET A 22 16.49 -21.04 -23.57
N ALA A 23 16.14 -22.33 -23.74
CA ALA A 23 14.75 -22.78 -23.87
C ALA A 23 13.97 -22.66 -22.56
N LEU A 24 14.62 -22.87 -21.40
CA LEU A 24 14.02 -22.63 -20.09
C LEU A 24 13.74 -21.12 -19.85
N PHE A 25 14.64 -20.22 -20.27
CA PHE A 25 14.44 -18.78 -20.18
C PHE A 25 13.34 -18.28 -21.13
N LEU A 26 13.20 -18.87 -22.30
CA LEU A 26 12.10 -18.55 -23.24
C LEU A 26 10.74 -19.05 -22.75
N ALA A 27 10.68 -20.12 -21.98
CA ALA A 27 9.44 -20.64 -21.39
C ALA A 27 8.91 -19.76 -20.23
N PHE A 28 9.76 -19.02 -19.53
CA PHE A 28 9.35 -18.07 -18.50
C PHE A 28 8.91 -16.70 -19.04
N GLY A 29 9.20 -16.38 -20.30
CA GLY A 29 8.89 -15.08 -20.92
C GLY A 29 7.49 -14.95 -21.52
N LEU A 30 6.69 -16.00 -21.60
CA LEU A 30 5.35 -16.01 -22.20
C LEU A 30 4.24 -16.13 -21.16
N SER A 31 4.28 -15.33 -20.11
CA SER A 31 3.05 -14.98 -19.39
C SER A 31 2.24 -14.05 -20.28
N ALA A 32 1.48 -14.60 -21.21
CA ALA A 32 0.43 -13.86 -21.88
C ALA A 32 -0.46 -13.28 -20.78
N GLN A 33 -0.49 -11.95 -20.62
CA GLN A 33 -1.43 -11.27 -19.74
C GLN A 33 -2.83 -11.67 -20.22
N THR A 34 -3.41 -12.69 -19.59
CA THR A 34 -4.81 -13.03 -19.80
C THR A 34 -5.62 -11.81 -19.41
N LYS A 35 -6.36 -11.22 -20.36
CA LYS A 35 -7.25 -10.09 -20.09
C LYS A 35 -8.14 -10.46 -18.91
N GLN A 36 -8.06 -9.70 -17.82
CA GLN A 36 -8.85 -9.92 -16.63
C GLN A 36 -10.33 -10.02 -16.97
N LYS A 37 -11.01 -11.06 -16.49
CA LYS A 37 -12.45 -11.22 -16.66
C LYS A 37 -13.17 -10.07 -15.97
N THR A 38 -14.16 -9.48 -16.64
CA THR A 38 -14.97 -8.38 -16.14
C THR A 38 -16.45 -8.77 -16.14
N ARG A 39 -17.12 -8.58 -15.01
CA ARG A 39 -18.57 -8.72 -14.88
C ARG A 39 -19.21 -7.35 -14.74
N ILE A 40 -20.22 -7.09 -15.55
CA ILE A 40 -20.94 -5.83 -15.56
C ILE A 40 -22.42 -6.09 -15.31
N LEU A 41 -22.89 -5.67 -14.13
CA LEU A 41 -24.32 -5.68 -13.81
C LEU A 41 -24.94 -4.35 -14.24
N ILE A 42 -25.88 -4.40 -15.16
CA ILE A 42 -26.70 -3.25 -15.53
C ILE A 42 -27.90 -3.23 -14.60
N ILE A 43 -28.05 -2.17 -13.79
CA ILE A 43 -29.25 -1.90 -13.02
C ILE A 43 -30.06 -0.89 -13.80
N PHE A 44 -31.26 -1.29 -14.22
CA PHE A 44 -32.09 -0.52 -15.12
C PHE A 44 -33.37 -0.03 -14.43
N ASP A 45 -33.62 1.25 -14.54
CA ASP A 45 -34.81 1.92 -14.02
C ASP A 45 -36.01 1.68 -14.92
N ALA A 46 -37.08 1.16 -14.34
CA ALA A 46 -38.40 1.05 -14.95
C ALA A 46 -39.49 1.58 -14.00
N SER A 47 -39.15 2.60 -13.22
CA SER A 47 -40.10 3.32 -12.36
C SER A 47 -41.09 4.17 -13.18
N GLY A 48 -42.13 4.62 -12.52
CA GLY A 48 -43.18 5.42 -13.15
C GLY A 48 -42.67 6.73 -13.76
N SER A 49 -41.66 7.38 -13.19
CA SER A 49 -41.04 8.61 -13.69
C SER A 49 -40.47 8.47 -15.11
N MET A 50 -40.06 7.28 -15.49
CA MET A 50 -39.55 6.94 -16.83
C MET A 50 -40.58 7.12 -17.95
N THR A 51 -41.86 7.29 -17.64
CA THR A 51 -42.91 7.66 -18.61
C THR A 51 -42.87 9.13 -19.04
N SER A 52 -42.18 9.97 -18.28
CA SER A 52 -42.09 11.41 -18.56
C SER A 52 -41.49 11.68 -19.95
N THR A 53 -42.03 12.71 -20.59
CA THR A 53 -41.63 13.14 -21.93
C THR A 53 -40.33 13.93 -21.94
N LEU A 54 -39.56 13.75 -22.97
CA LEU A 54 -38.42 14.56 -23.39
C LEU A 54 -38.74 15.27 -24.70
N GLU A 55 -37.86 16.12 -25.19
CA GLU A 55 -38.02 16.75 -26.51
C GLU A 55 -38.33 15.76 -27.63
N LYS A 56 -37.75 14.53 -27.54
CA LYS A 56 -37.96 13.43 -28.49
C LYS A 56 -38.28 12.15 -27.75
N GLY A 57 -39.55 11.85 -27.55
CA GLY A 57 -40.00 10.60 -26.94
C GLY A 57 -40.06 10.66 -25.40
N THR A 58 -39.93 9.48 -24.74
CA THR A 58 -39.94 9.36 -23.28
C THR A 58 -38.57 9.07 -22.72
N ARG A 59 -38.38 9.34 -21.39
CA ARG A 59 -37.16 8.95 -20.68
C ARG A 59 -36.85 7.43 -20.84
N MET A 60 -37.89 6.60 -20.76
CA MET A 60 -37.78 5.13 -20.99
C MET A 60 -37.25 4.81 -22.38
N GLN A 61 -37.71 5.49 -23.43
CA GLN A 61 -37.22 5.26 -24.78
C GLN A 61 -35.73 5.63 -24.93
N ALA A 62 -35.33 6.76 -24.35
CA ALA A 62 -33.93 7.17 -24.36
C ALA A 62 -33.04 6.22 -23.55
N ALA A 63 -33.47 5.83 -22.34
CA ALA A 63 -32.73 4.87 -21.50
C ALA A 63 -32.56 3.50 -22.18
N LYS A 64 -33.62 2.99 -22.80
CA LYS A 64 -33.56 1.76 -23.62
C LYS A 64 -32.55 1.87 -24.74
N LYS A 65 -32.57 2.96 -25.53
CA LYS A 65 -31.63 3.19 -26.64
C LYS A 65 -30.18 3.16 -26.17
N ILE A 66 -29.90 3.79 -25.03
CA ILE A 66 -28.58 3.85 -24.40
C ILE A 66 -28.15 2.44 -23.94
N ALA A 67 -28.98 1.77 -23.16
CA ALA A 67 -28.66 0.44 -22.61
C ALA A 67 -28.47 -0.60 -23.73
N LEU A 68 -29.31 -0.61 -24.78
CA LEU A 68 -29.15 -1.49 -25.93
C LEU A 68 -27.82 -1.26 -26.66
N LYS A 69 -27.43 0.01 -26.84
CA LYS A 69 -26.16 0.38 -27.46
C LYS A 69 -24.95 -0.07 -26.62
N MET A 70 -25.02 0.10 -25.28
CA MET A 70 -23.99 -0.41 -24.37
C MET A 70 -23.84 -1.93 -24.49
N VAL A 71 -24.96 -2.67 -24.44
CA VAL A 71 -24.93 -4.15 -24.56
C VAL A 71 -24.29 -4.59 -25.89
N ASP A 72 -24.63 -3.92 -26.99
CA ASP A 72 -24.03 -4.22 -28.30
C ASP A 72 -22.53 -3.92 -28.32
N SER A 73 -22.09 -2.87 -27.69
CA SER A 73 -20.67 -2.50 -27.60
C SER A 73 -19.88 -3.49 -26.75
N PHE A 74 -20.44 -3.93 -25.60
CA PHE A 74 -19.78 -4.94 -24.74
C PHE A 74 -19.67 -6.32 -25.39
N LYS A 75 -20.52 -6.66 -26.36
CA LYS A 75 -20.44 -7.91 -27.12
C LYS A 75 -19.09 -8.14 -27.81
N THR A 76 -18.36 -7.06 -28.14
CA THR A 76 -17.06 -7.14 -28.82
C THR A 76 -15.92 -7.63 -27.91
N PHE A 77 -16.15 -7.72 -26.60
CA PHE A 77 -15.14 -8.11 -25.62
C PHE A 77 -15.37 -9.52 -25.11
N SER A 78 -14.49 -10.45 -25.42
CA SER A 78 -14.61 -11.88 -25.06
C SER A 78 -14.45 -12.16 -23.56
N ASN A 79 -13.85 -11.22 -22.81
CA ASN A 79 -13.62 -11.32 -21.37
C ASN A 79 -14.70 -10.62 -20.53
N VAL A 80 -15.86 -10.27 -21.12
CA VAL A 80 -16.97 -9.58 -20.43
C VAL A 80 -18.17 -10.51 -20.27
N GLU A 81 -18.70 -10.58 -19.06
CA GLU A 81 -20.01 -11.18 -18.76
C GLU A 81 -20.96 -10.07 -18.31
N LEU A 82 -22.19 -10.09 -18.85
CA LEU A 82 -23.22 -9.12 -18.51
C LEU A 82 -24.32 -9.76 -17.66
N ALA A 83 -24.98 -8.94 -16.84
CA ALA A 83 -26.21 -9.27 -16.15
C ALA A 83 -27.15 -8.06 -16.15
N LEU A 84 -28.45 -8.29 -15.96
CA LEU A 84 -29.45 -7.24 -15.90
C LEU A 84 -30.33 -7.40 -14.65
N ARG A 85 -30.29 -6.41 -13.78
CA ARG A 85 -31.27 -6.21 -12.70
C ARG A 85 -32.18 -5.04 -13.08
N VAL A 86 -33.45 -5.17 -12.80
CA VAL A 86 -34.45 -4.13 -13.09
C VAL A 86 -35.24 -3.81 -11.83
N TYR A 87 -35.52 -2.55 -11.60
CA TYR A 87 -36.42 -2.14 -10.52
C TYR A 87 -37.61 -1.30 -11.05
N GLY A 88 -38.68 -1.22 -10.23
CA GLY A 88 -39.87 -0.40 -10.54
C GLY A 88 -40.71 -0.95 -11.71
N HIS A 89 -40.65 -2.25 -11.99
CA HIS A 89 -41.35 -2.84 -13.16
C HIS A 89 -42.38 -3.89 -12.83
N GLN A 90 -42.40 -4.40 -11.59
CA GLN A 90 -43.31 -5.50 -11.20
C GLN A 90 -44.59 -4.96 -10.56
N LYS A 91 -44.49 -3.91 -9.76
CA LYS A 91 -45.57 -3.30 -9.00
C LYS A 91 -45.92 -1.92 -9.58
N THR A 92 -47.18 -1.47 -9.34
CA THR A 92 -47.62 -0.14 -9.73
C THR A 92 -47.23 0.91 -8.68
N VAL A 93 -47.25 2.19 -9.06
CA VAL A 93 -46.95 3.30 -8.16
C VAL A 93 -47.83 3.31 -6.90
N ASP A 94 -49.11 2.89 -7.02
CA ASP A 94 -50.06 2.85 -5.89
C ASP A 94 -49.64 1.86 -4.78
N GLN A 95 -48.90 0.83 -5.15
CA GLN A 95 -48.48 -0.23 -4.21
C GLN A 95 -47.26 0.19 -3.37
N LYS A 96 -46.56 1.26 -3.75
CA LYS A 96 -45.42 1.84 -3.02
C LYS A 96 -44.36 0.80 -2.57
N ASP A 97 -44.06 -0.16 -3.46
CA ASP A 97 -43.18 -1.27 -3.11
C ASP A 97 -41.69 -0.90 -3.24
N CYS A 98 -41.06 -0.61 -2.11
CA CYS A 98 -39.63 -0.31 -2.00
C CYS A 98 -38.71 -1.53 -2.14
N LYS A 99 -39.26 -2.71 -2.45
CA LYS A 99 -38.53 -3.94 -2.74
C LYS A 99 -38.73 -4.43 -4.18
N ASP A 100 -39.39 -3.63 -5.02
CA ASP A 100 -39.56 -3.95 -6.43
C ASP A 100 -38.23 -3.89 -7.19
N SER A 101 -37.42 -4.91 -7.01
CA SER A 101 -36.11 -5.10 -7.69
C SER A 101 -35.88 -6.59 -7.97
N ARG A 102 -35.49 -6.92 -9.19
CA ARG A 102 -35.29 -8.32 -9.62
C ARG A 102 -34.12 -8.47 -10.57
N LEU A 103 -33.32 -9.52 -10.36
CA LEU A 103 -32.34 -10.00 -11.35
C LEU A 103 -33.10 -10.67 -12.50
N GLU A 104 -33.17 -10.00 -13.65
CA GLU A 104 -33.92 -10.47 -14.80
C GLU A 104 -33.09 -11.36 -15.73
N VAL A 105 -31.80 -11.09 -15.83
CA VAL A 105 -30.86 -11.91 -16.59
C VAL A 105 -29.59 -12.06 -15.75
N PRO A 106 -29.26 -13.28 -15.29
CA PRO A 106 -28.02 -13.54 -14.53
C PRO A 106 -26.77 -13.46 -15.41
N PHE A 107 -25.61 -13.38 -14.77
CA PHE A 107 -24.32 -13.47 -15.48
C PHE A 107 -24.18 -14.77 -16.24
N ALA A 108 -23.92 -14.69 -17.51
CA ALA A 108 -23.58 -15.81 -18.38
C ALA A 108 -22.82 -15.34 -19.62
N PRO A 109 -22.01 -16.21 -20.25
CA PRO A 109 -21.44 -15.91 -21.56
C PRO A 109 -22.54 -15.71 -22.61
N ASN A 110 -22.34 -14.76 -23.53
CA ASN A 110 -23.19 -14.53 -24.69
C ASN A 110 -24.68 -14.24 -24.42
N ASN A 111 -25.02 -13.78 -23.20
CA ASN A 111 -26.43 -13.49 -22.82
C ASN A 111 -26.95 -12.14 -23.31
N HIS A 112 -26.18 -11.40 -24.09
CA HIS A 112 -26.53 -10.07 -24.63
C HIS A 112 -27.87 -10.04 -25.38
N ILE A 113 -28.24 -11.12 -26.10
CA ILE A 113 -29.52 -11.22 -26.80
C ILE A 113 -30.70 -11.25 -25.81
N LEU A 114 -30.54 -12.03 -24.70
CA LEU A 114 -31.57 -12.10 -23.64
C LEU A 114 -31.74 -10.77 -22.95
N ILE A 115 -30.62 -10.10 -22.62
CA ILE A 115 -30.64 -8.78 -21.99
C ILE A 115 -31.36 -7.77 -22.91
N LYS A 116 -31.00 -7.72 -24.20
CA LYS A 116 -31.67 -6.83 -25.16
C LYS A 116 -33.15 -7.09 -25.26
N LYS A 117 -33.56 -8.35 -25.39
CA LYS A 117 -34.97 -8.75 -25.41
C LYS A 117 -35.68 -8.29 -24.16
N ARG A 118 -35.08 -8.48 -22.97
CA ARG A 118 -35.70 -8.06 -21.71
C ARG A 118 -35.82 -6.53 -21.58
N ILE A 119 -34.76 -5.77 -21.89
CA ILE A 119 -34.80 -4.30 -21.88
C ILE A 119 -35.92 -3.78 -22.81
N THR A 120 -36.01 -4.35 -24.01
CA THR A 120 -37.02 -3.91 -25.00
C THR A 120 -38.45 -4.11 -24.48
N SER A 121 -38.73 -5.20 -23.75
CA SER A 121 -40.06 -5.55 -23.22
C SER A 121 -40.45 -4.80 -21.94
N LEU A 122 -39.53 -4.07 -21.29
CA LEU A 122 -39.83 -3.37 -20.04
C LEU A 122 -40.89 -2.28 -20.23
N ILE A 123 -41.77 -2.16 -19.25
CA ILE A 123 -42.80 -1.11 -19.15
C ILE A 123 -42.63 -0.45 -17.80
N PRO A 124 -42.52 0.91 -17.74
CA PRO A 124 -42.42 1.64 -16.48
C PRO A 124 -43.69 1.46 -15.64
N LYS A 125 -43.56 1.24 -14.32
CA LYS A 125 -44.72 1.03 -13.46
C LYS A 125 -44.64 1.56 -12.04
N GLY A 126 -43.51 1.30 -11.34
CA GLY A 126 -43.44 1.38 -9.88
C GLY A 126 -42.59 2.55 -9.34
N TRP A 127 -42.07 2.32 -8.15
CA TRP A 127 -41.23 3.24 -7.41
C TRP A 127 -39.75 3.05 -7.75
N THR A 128 -38.91 3.92 -7.20
CA THR A 128 -37.45 4.00 -7.50
C THR A 128 -36.61 3.56 -6.31
N PRO A 129 -36.53 2.22 -5.97
CA PRO A 129 -35.76 1.67 -4.86
C PRO A 129 -34.30 1.40 -5.25
N ILE A 130 -33.51 2.44 -5.50
CA ILE A 130 -32.11 2.32 -5.94
C ILE A 130 -31.25 1.68 -4.85
N ALA A 131 -31.39 2.15 -3.61
CA ALA A 131 -30.63 1.65 -2.47
C ALA A 131 -30.86 0.14 -2.25
N TYR A 132 -32.14 -0.29 -2.27
CA TYR A 132 -32.49 -1.70 -2.18
C TYR A 132 -31.94 -2.52 -3.35
N SER A 133 -32.00 -1.97 -4.56
CA SER A 133 -31.48 -2.64 -5.77
C SER A 133 -29.97 -2.84 -5.71
N LEU A 134 -29.25 -1.85 -5.18
CA LEU A 134 -27.81 -1.92 -4.92
C LEU A 134 -27.50 -2.96 -3.84
N GLN A 135 -28.24 -2.99 -2.75
CA GLN A 135 -28.05 -3.99 -1.69
C GLN A 135 -28.24 -5.41 -2.21
N GLU A 136 -29.30 -5.66 -2.97
CA GLU A 136 -29.57 -6.97 -3.57
C GLU A 136 -28.54 -7.37 -4.64
N SER A 137 -27.94 -6.39 -5.32
CA SER A 137 -26.96 -6.66 -6.37
C SER A 137 -25.71 -7.39 -5.87
N GLU A 138 -25.39 -7.32 -4.57
CA GLU A 138 -24.29 -8.07 -3.97
C GLU A 138 -24.44 -9.59 -4.22
N LYS A 139 -25.67 -10.09 -4.12
CA LYS A 139 -26.00 -11.52 -4.29
C LYS A 139 -25.94 -11.97 -5.75
N ASP A 140 -25.97 -11.01 -6.69
CA ASP A 140 -25.98 -11.33 -8.12
C ASP A 140 -24.60 -11.72 -8.64
N PHE A 141 -23.51 -11.27 -7.98
CA PHE A 141 -22.16 -11.55 -8.41
C PHE A 141 -21.68 -12.92 -7.91
N PRO A 142 -21.37 -13.88 -8.81
CA PRO A 142 -20.76 -15.14 -8.42
C PRO A 142 -19.38 -14.90 -7.75
N ALA A 143 -19.12 -15.63 -6.66
CA ALA A 143 -17.85 -15.58 -5.98
C ALA A 143 -16.74 -16.21 -6.85
N GLU A 144 -15.82 -15.39 -7.37
CA GLU A 144 -14.70 -15.83 -8.18
C GLU A 144 -13.52 -14.88 -7.97
N ALA A 145 -12.36 -15.42 -7.64
CA ALA A 145 -11.16 -14.62 -7.42
C ALA A 145 -10.60 -14.04 -8.74
N GLY A 146 -10.08 -12.82 -8.69
CA GLY A 146 -9.45 -12.19 -9.86
C GLY A 146 -10.42 -11.62 -10.88
N VAL A 147 -11.73 -11.69 -10.66
CA VAL A 147 -12.76 -11.10 -11.52
C VAL A 147 -13.03 -9.66 -11.09
N ARG A 148 -13.16 -8.78 -12.06
CA ARG A 148 -13.53 -7.38 -11.88
C ARG A 148 -15.05 -7.26 -11.95
N ASN A 149 -15.67 -6.80 -10.87
CA ASN A 149 -17.13 -6.65 -10.75
C ASN A 149 -17.52 -5.18 -10.81
N LEU A 150 -18.38 -4.80 -11.75
CA LEU A 150 -18.84 -3.43 -12.00
C LEU A 150 -20.38 -3.36 -12.00
N ILE A 151 -20.91 -2.24 -11.54
CA ILE A 151 -22.32 -1.91 -11.65
C ILE A 151 -22.48 -0.66 -12.50
N ILE A 152 -23.41 -0.66 -13.44
CA ILE A 152 -23.85 0.48 -14.22
C ILE A 152 -25.32 0.71 -13.91
N ILE A 153 -25.70 1.91 -13.47
CA ILE A 153 -27.10 2.29 -13.23
C ILE A 153 -27.57 3.17 -14.36
N VAL A 154 -28.71 2.84 -14.90
CA VAL A 154 -29.45 3.68 -15.89
C VAL A 154 -30.74 4.13 -15.24
N THR A 155 -30.88 5.41 -14.90
CA THR A 155 -32.02 5.94 -14.13
C THR A 155 -32.32 7.40 -14.52
N ASP A 156 -33.53 7.86 -14.26
CA ASP A 156 -33.93 9.26 -14.42
C ASP A 156 -34.25 9.96 -13.11
N GLY A 157 -34.26 9.23 -12.00
CA GLY A 157 -34.81 9.69 -10.74
C GLY A 157 -33.90 9.50 -9.51
N LEU A 158 -34.33 10.20 -8.45
CA LEU A 158 -33.79 10.06 -7.10
C LEU A 158 -34.34 8.82 -6.40
N GLU A 159 -33.66 8.39 -5.35
CA GLU A 159 -34.20 7.42 -4.39
C GLU A 159 -35.52 7.90 -3.82
N GLU A 160 -36.60 7.16 -4.03
CA GLU A 160 -37.93 7.46 -3.48
C GLU A 160 -38.22 6.70 -2.18
N CYS A 161 -37.37 5.73 -1.84
CA CYS A 161 -37.44 4.93 -0.63
C CYS A 161 -36.43 5.45 0.42
N THR A 162 -36.46 4.90 1.64
CA THR A 162 -35.67 5.40 2.77
C THR A 162 -34.20 4.93 2.79
N GLY A 163 -33.66 4.50 1.67
CA GLY A 163 -32.29 3.99 1.58
C GLY A 163 -31.24 5.08 1.36
N ASP A 164 -30.00 4.78 1.74
CA ASP A 164 -28.82 5.60 1.41
C ASP A 164 -27.95 4.89 0.36
N PRO A 165 -28.07 5.23 -0.95
CA PRO A 165 -27.27 4.63 -2.00
C PRO A 165 -25.76 4.81 -1.80
N CYS A 166 -25.33 5.88 -1.12
CA CYS A 166 -23.93 6.16 -0.86
C CYS A 166 -23.32 5.20 0.16
N ALA A 167 -24.01 4.99 1.27
CA ALA A 167 -23.57 4.05 2.30
C ALA A 167 -23.49 2.63 1.74
N ILE A 168 -24.46 2.22 0.93
CA ILE A 168 -24.47 0.89 0.29
C ILE A 168 -23.36 0.78 -0.75
N SER A 169 -23.14 1.80 -1.56
CA SER A 169 -22.03 1.85 -2.52
C SER A 169 -20.69 1.64 -1.82
N GLN A 170 -20.44 2.33 -0.72
CA GLN A 170 -19.21 2.14 0.07
C GLN A 170 -19.08 0.73 0.64
N ALA A 171 -20.18 0.12 1.09
CA ALA A 171 -20.20 -1.25 1.58
C ALA A 171 -19.87 -2.26 0.47
N LEU A 172 -20.41 -2.08 -0.74
CA LEU A 172 -20.11 -2.89 -1.92
C LEU A 172 -18.64 -2.76 -2.35
N GLN A 173 -18.09 -1.55 -2.33
CA GLN A 173 -16.68 -1.31 -2.66
C GLN A 173 -15.74 -2.04 -1.69
N LYS A 174 -16.06 -2.07 -0.39
CA LYS A 174 -15.31 -2.87 0.61
C LYS A 174 -15.29 -4.37 0.30
N LYS A 175 -16.30 -4.86 -0.42
CA LYS A 175 -16.40 -6.26 -0.90
C LYS A 175 -15.80 -6.48 -2.29
N GLY A 176 -15.15 -5.47 -2.87
CA GLY A 176 -14.55 -5.55 -4.19
C GLY A 176 -15.55 -5.48 -5.35
N ILE A 177 -16.77 -5.00 -5.08
CA ILE A 177 -17.76 -4.69 -6.12
C ILE A 177 -17.70 -3.18 -6.38
N PHE A 178 -17.14 -2.81 -7.52
CA PHE A 178 -16.97 -1.40 -7.84
C PHE A 178 -18.28 -0.83 -8.40
N LEU A 179 -18.89 0.00 -7.60
CA LEU A 179 -19.92 0.89 -8.05
C LEU A 179 -19.25 2.20 -8.47
N LYS A 180 -19.02 2.35 -9.78
CA LYS A 180 -19.17 3.69 -10.36
C LYS A 180 -20.55 3.67 -11.00
N PRO A 181 -21.53 4.29 -10.40
CA PRO A 181 -22.75 4.53 -11.14
C PRO A 181 -22.37 5.41 -12.30
N PHE A 182 -22.36 4.82 -13.46
CA PHE A 182 -22.62 5.59 -14.64
C PHE A 182 -24.10 5.92 -14.57
N ILE A 183 -24.41 6.99 -13.86
CA ILE A 183 -25.77 7.46 -13.80
C ILE A 183 -25.98 8.21 -15.08
N ILE A 184 -26.64 7.54 -15.99
CA ILE A 184 -27.12 8.15 -17.22
C ILE A 184 -28.42 8.84 -16.85
N GLY A 185 -28.32 10.10 -16.46
CA GLY A 185 -29.44 10.94 -16.17
C GLY A 185 -30.13 11.36 -17.43
N VAL A 186 -31.36 10.94 -17.57
CA VAL A 186 -32.23 11.33 -18.70
C VAL A 186 -33.21 12.36 -18.19
N GLY A 187 -32.92 13.65 -18.34
CA GLY A 187 -33.79 14.74 -17.90
C GLY A 187 -33.72 15.04 -16.40
N SER A 188 -32.55 14.87 -15.78
CA SER A 188 -32.34 15.01 -14.36
C SER A 188 -32.03 16.45 -13.92
N THR A 189 -32.29 16.75 -12.65
CA THR A 189 -32.03 18.02 -11.99
C THR A 189 -30.63 18.07 -11.33
N ASP A 190 -30.17 19.29 -10.97
CA ASP A 190 -28.89 19.45 -10.24
C ASP A 190 -28.92 18.80 -8.86
N GLN A 191 -30.05 18.66 -8.23
CA GLN A 191 -30.25 17.97 -6.97
C GLN A 191 -29.88 16.47 -7.09
N PHE A 192 -30.16 15.86 -8.23
CA PHE A 192 -29.79 14.49 -8.55
C PHE A 192 -28.27 14.28 -8.60
N LYS A 193 -27.56 15.22 -9.22
CA LYS A 193 -26.07 15.18 -9.29
C LYS A 193 -25.44 15.15 -7.90
N LEU A 194 -25.96 15.93 -6.96
CA LEU A 194 -25.47 16.02 -5.59
C LEU A 194 -25.70 14.73 -4.80
N SER A 195 -26.83 14.06 -4.97
CA SER A 195 -27.21 12.84 -4.24
C SER A 195 -26.33 11.63 -4.57
N PHE A 196 -25.69 11.61 -5.74
CA PHE A 196 -24.85 10.50 -6.18
C PHE A 196 -23.36 10.83 -6.29
N ASN A 197 -22.95 12.04 -5.93
CA ASN A 197 -21.54 12.46 -6.01
C ASN A 197 -20.59 11.58 -5.17
N CYS A 198 -21.09 10.94 -4.12
CA CYS A 198 -20.40 9.99 -3.28
C CYS A 198 -20.27 8.59 -3.91
N ALA A 199 -21.16 8.26 -4.86
CA ALA A 199 -21.26 6.92 -5.42
C ALA A 199 -20.58 6.78 -6.79
N GLY A 200 -20.35 7.90 -7.53
CA GLY A 200 -19.70 7.81 -8.84
C GLY A 200 -19.77 9.05 -9.72
N THR A 201 -19.54 8.85 -11.01
CA THR A 201 -19.54 9.96 -12.00
C THR A 201 -20.88 10.00 -12.71
N TYR A 202 -21.57 11.13 -12.61
CA TYR A 202 -22.79 11.40 -13.32
C TYR A 202 -22.52 11.80 -14.78
N TYR A 203 -23.31 11.26 -15.69
CA TYR A 203 -23.30 11.60 -17.10
C TYR A 203 -24.71 11.98 -17.55
N ASP A 204 -24.84 13.20 -18.07
CA ASP A 204 -26.06 13.68 -18.62
C ASP A 204 -26.23 13.16 -20.07
N ALA A 205 -27.37 12.55 -20.35
CA ALA A 205 -27.70 11.99 -21.67
C ALA A 205 -28.99 12.59 -22.24
N ASN A 206 -29.16 13.89 -22.08
CA ASN A 206 -30.35 14.62 -22.52
C ASN A 206 -30.50 14.67 -24.05
N THR A 207 -29.39 14.61 -24.79
CA THR A 207 -29.39 14.54 -26.26
C THR A 207 -28.85 13.23 -26.79
N GLU A 208 -29.18 12.90 -28.03
CA GLU A 208 -28.65 11.67 -28.69
C GLU A 208 -27.11 11.72 -28.84
N LYS A 209 -26.53 12.88 -29.04
CA LYS A 209 -25.12 13.12 -29.13
C LYS A 209 -24.46 12.84 -27.77
N ASP A 210 -25.05 13.31 -26.69
CA ASP A 210 -24.56 13.09 -25.32
C ASP A 210 -24.64 11.62 -24.94
N ALA A 211 -25.75 10.96 -25.26
CA ALA A 211 -25.93 9.52 -25.07
C ALA A 211 -24.82 8.69 -25.76
N ASN A 212 -24.45 9.06 -26.99
CA ASN A 212 -23.38 8.39 -27.72
C ASN A 212 -22.00 8.62 -27.08
N ASN A 213 -21.72 9.84 -26.66
CA ASN A 213 -20.48 10.19 -25.96
C ASN A 213 -20.39 9.44 -24.63
N VAL A 214 -21.46 9.42 -23.85
CA VAL A 214 -21.55 8.73 -22.55
C VAL A 214 -21.29 7.24 -22.71
N VAL A 215 -21.92 6.57 -23.68
CA VAL A 215 -21.69 5.13 -23.93
C VAL A 215 -20.21 4.86 -24.27
N GLY A 216 -19.58 5.70 -25.10
CA GLY A 216 -18.16 5.58 -25.42
C GLY A 216 -17.26 5.73 -24.19
N VAL A 217 -17.53 6.71 -23.34
CA VAL A 217 -16.79 6.94 -22.09
C VAL A 217 -16.97 5.77 -21.12
N VAL A 218 -18.20 5.31 -20.90
CA VAL A 218 -18.52 4.17 -20.03
C VAL A 218 -17.77 2.91 -20.46
N ILE A 219 -17.79 2.59 -21.76
CA ILE A 219 -17.10 1.41 -22.31
C ILE A 219 -15.59 1.56 -22.17
N SER A 220 -15.05 2.75 -22.51
CA SER A 220 -13.63 3.03 -22.34
C SER A 220 -13.20 2.87 -20.88
N GLN A 221 -13.99 3.41 -19.95
CA GLN A 221 -13.72 3.30 -18.52
C GLN A 221 -13.87 1.87 -18.00
N ALA A 222 -14.87 1.14 -18.46
CA ALA A 222 -15.08 -0.25 -18.06
C ALA A 222 -13.98 -1.19 -18.56
N MET A 223 -13.39 -0.91 -19.74
CA MET A 223 -12.51 -1.84 -20.44
C MET A 223 -11.06 -1.45 -20.47
N ASN A 224 -10.71 -0.18 -20.29
CA ASN A 224 -9.32 0.27 -20.44
C ASN A 224 -8.56 0.21 -19.11
N ALA A 225 -7.45 -0.50 -19.08
CA ALA A 225 -6.43 -0.37 -18.06
C ALA A 225 -5.80 1.02 -18.17
N THR A 226 -5.85 1.77 -17.10
CA THR A 226 -5.20 3.07 -16.99
C THR A 226 -3.77 2.87 -16.52
N SER A 227 -2.82 3.56 -17.13
CA SER A 227 -1.43 3.51 -16.70
C SER A 227 -1.08 4.63 -15.72
N CYS A 228 -0.10 4.36 -14.86
CA CYS A 228 0.49 5.36 -13.99
C CYS A 228 1.98 5.10 -13.80
N GLN A 229 2.69 6.11 -13.31
CA GLN A 229 4.02 5.99 -12.75
C GLN A 229 4.06 6.68 -11.39
N VAL A 230 4.89 6.18 -10.48
CA VAL A 230 5.11 6.81 -9.18
C VAL A 230 6.42 7.59 -9.23
N ASN A 231 6.33 8.89 -9.04
CA ASN A 231 7.51 9.75 -8.97
C ASN A 231 7.89 9.96 -7.50
N LEU A 232 9.02 9.42 -7.08
CA LEU A 232 9.56 9.64 -5.74
C LEU A 232 10.39 10.93 -5.75
N LEU A 233 9.90 11.93 -5.02
CA LEU A 233 10.42 13.29 -5.08
C LEU A 233 11.44 13.57 -3.99
N ASP A 234 12.45 14.36 -4.36
CA ASP A 234 13.41 14.97 -3.45
C ASP A 234 12.88 16.30 -2.86
N LYS A 235 13.67 17.00 -2.03
CA LYS A 235 13.32 18.33 -1.46
C LYS A 235 13.09 19.42 -2.52
N GLN A 236 13.61 19.26 -3.71
CA GLN A 236 13.44 20.19 -4.84
C GLN A 236 12.32 19.77 -5.79
N ILE A 237 11.46 18.82 -5.37
CA ILE A 237 10.34 18.30 -6.17
C ILE A 237 10.82 17.61 -7.46
N ARG A 238 12.05 17.09 -7.51
CA ARG A 238 12.58 16.34 -8.64
C ARG A 238 12.37 14.84 -8.43
N PRO A 239 11.96 14.08 -9.45
CA PRO A 239 11.71 12.65 -9.35
C PRO A 239 13.01 11.83 -9.46
N VAL A 240 13.88 11.95 -8.46
CA VAL A 240 15.23 11.36 -8.46
C VAL A 240 15.45 10.29 -7.39
N GLU A 241 14.50 10.11 -6.48
CA GLU A 241 14.57 9.06 -5.47
C GLU A 241 14.14 7.73 -6.08
N THR A 242 14.86 6.65 -5.76
CA THR A 242 14.65 5.30 -6.32
C THR A 242 15.22 4.21 -5.41
N ASP A 243 15.18 2.96 -5.84
CA ASP A 243 15.71 1.77 -5.15
C ASP A 243 15.13 1.62 -3.73
N VAL A 244 13.82 1.64 -3.66
CA VAL A 244 13.05 1.47 -2.44
C VAL A 244 11.80 0.65 -2.71
N ALA A 245 11.49 -0.30 -1.83
CA ALA A 245 10.29 -1.12 -1.93
C ALA A 245 9.02 -0.28 -1.78
N MET A 246 7.99 -0.63 -2.55
CA MET A 246 6.67 -0.01 -2.50
C MET A 246 5.57 -1.05 -2.45
N SER A 247 4.49 -0.71 -1.75
CA SER A 247 3.25 -1.51 -1.69
C SER A 247 2.06 -0.67 -2.10
N ILE A 248 1.21 -1.23 -2.97
CA ILE A 248 -0.05 -0.62 -3.38
C ILE A 248 -1.20 -1.41 -2.78
N TYR A 249 -2.08 -0.70 -2.09
CA TYR A 249 -3.27 -1.25 -1.45
C TYR A 249 -4.54 -0.67 -2.08
N ASP A 250 -5.60 -1.46 -2.07
CA ASP A 250 -6.95 -0.94 -2.30
C ASP A 250 -7.36 -0.04 -1.13
N HIS A 251 -7.77 1.18 -1.42
CA HIS A 251 -8.09 2.18 -0.39
C HIS A 251 -9.20 1.75 0.57
N TYR A 252 -10.24 1.07 0.06
CA TYR A 252 -11.41 0.70 0.85
C TYR A 252 -11.24 -0.61 1.61
N THR A 253 -10.75 -1.65 0.91
CA THR A 253 -10.57 -2.99 1.48
C THR A 253 -9.29 -3.14 2.28
N LYS A 254 -8.34 -2.22 2.11
CA LYS A 254 -6.96 -2.29 2.63
C LYS A 254 -6.20 -3.54 2.17
N LYS A 255 -6.72 -4.23 1.17
CA LYS A 255 -6.07 -5.42 0.60
C LYS A 255 -4.83 -4.99 -0.18
N LEU A 256 -3.72 -5.69 0.06
CA LEU A 256 -2.51 -5.56 -0.74
C LEU A 256 -2.79 -6.03 -2.19
N LEU A 257 -2.46 -5.19 -3.16
CA LEU A 257 -2.63 -5.47 -4.58
C LEU A 257 -1.30 -5.76 -5.27
N HIS A 258 -0.27 -4.94 -5.00
CA HIS A 258 1.04 -5.05 -5.63
C HIS A 258 2.15 -4.73 -4.64
N ASN A 259 3.26 -5.46 -4.77
CA ASN A 259 4.56 -5.15 -4.15
C ASN A 259 5.61 -5.15 -5.24
N PHE A 260 6.49 -4.17 -5.22
CA PHE A 260 7.62 -4.08 -6.15
C PHE A 260 8.69 -3.12 -5.60
N ASP A 261 9.90 -3.21 -6.11
CA ASP A 261 10.94 -2.23 -5.87
C ASP A 261 10.82 -1.12 -6.91
N HIS A 262 10.78 0.13 -6.43
CA HIS A 262 10.80 1.28 -7.32
C HIS A 262 12.15 1.38 -8.00
N THR A 263 12.12 1.35 -9.33
CA THR A 263 13.31 1.49 -10.17
C THR A 263 13.09 2.54 -11.25
N MET A 264 14.17 3.05 -11.79
CA MET A 264 14.16 3.96 -12.94
C MET A 264 14.99 3.39 -14.08
N ASN A 265 14.54 3.60 -15.31
CA ASN A 265 15.30 3.24 -16.49
C ASN A 265 16.53 4.16 -16.67
N GLY A 266 17.40 3.88 -17.65
CA GLY A 266 18.62 4.67 -17.92
C GLY A 266 18.37 6.13 -18.29
N ARG A 267 17.11 6.57 -18.48
CA ARG A 267 16.70 7.95 -18.71
C ARG A 267 16.13 8.62 -17.44
N GLY A 268 16.16 7.93 -16.30
CA GLY A 268 15.59 8.43 -15.05
C GLY A 268 14.05 8.44 -15.00
N VAL A 269 13.40 7.61 -15.81
CA VAL A 269 11.93 7.50 -15.82
C VAL A 269 11.52 6.24 -15.05
N PRO A 270 10.60 6.35 -14.05
CA PRO A 270 10.06 5.20 -13.35
C PRO A 270 9.27 4.26 -14.25
N ASP A 271 9.14 2.99 -13.83
CA ASP A 271 8.35 2.01 -14.55
C ASP A 271 6.87 2.37 -14.61
N THR A 272 6.25 1.99 -15.74
CA THR A 272 4.82 2.18 -15.95
C THR A 272 4.02 1.04 -15.34
N LEU A 273 3.07 1.37 -14.49
CA LEU A 273 2.13 0.46 -13.86
C LEU A 273 0.77 0.56 -14.54
N PHE A 274 0.10 -0.58 -14.70
CA PHE A 274 -1.28 -0.64 -15.19
C PHE A 274 -2.21 -0.94 -14.01
N LEU A 275 -2.98 0.07 -13.61
CA LEU A 275 -3.90 -0.02 -12.50
C LEU A 275 -5.34 0.22 -12.95
N ASP A 276 -6.29 -0.40 -12.26
CA ASP A 276 -7.72 -0.23 -12.53
C ASP A 276 -8.19 1.18 -12.12
N PRO A 277 -8.60 2.04 -13.06
CA PRO A 277 -9.01 3.42 -12.75
C PRO A 277 -10.29 3.52 -11.92
N MET A 278 -10.98 2.40 -11.73
CA MET A 278 -12.21 2.34 -10.92
C MET A 278 -11.92 2.19 -9.43
N ARG A 279 -10.66 1.93 -9.06
CA ARG A 279 -10.21 1.82 -7.67
C ARG A 279 -9.58 3.11 -7.19
N LYS A 280 -9.65 3.30 -5.87
CA LYS A 280 -8.77 4.23 -5.17
C LYS A 280 -7.64 3.44 -4.53
N TYR A 281 -6.49 4.06 -4.43
CA TYR A 281 -5.27 3.40 -4.00
C TYR A 281 -4.63 4.10 -2.81
N ASP A 282 -4.01 3.30 -1.93
CA ASP A 282 -3.04 3.77 -0.97
C ASP A 282 -1.67 3.20 -1.36
N ILE A 283 -0.66 4.05 -1.45
CA ILE A 283 0.71 3.65 -1.81
C ILE A 283 1.62 3.92 -0.61
N THR A 284 2.27 2.87 -0.12
CA THR A 284 3.29 2.96 0.92
C THR A 284 4.67 2.77 0.30
N VAL A 285 5.53 3.76 0.46
CA VAL A 285 6.97 3.69 0.15
C VAL A 285 7.69 3.28 1.44
N HIS A 286 8.42 2.16 1.41
CA HIS A 286 9.07 1.57 2.57
C HIS A 286 10.42 2.23 2.87
N THR A 287 10.41 3.57 2.96
CA THR A 287 11.53 4.35 3.51
C THR A 287 11.67 4.16 5.02
N MET A 288 12.67 4.73 5.64
CA MET A 288 12.84 4.76 7.09
C MET A 288 12.72 6.19 7.61
N PRO A 289 11.60 6.57 8.26
CA PRO A 289 10.33 5.83 8.40
C PRO A 289 9.56 5.70 7.06
N PRO A 290 8.56 4.80 6.97
CA PRO A 290 7.76 4.65 5.75
C PRO A 290 6.84 5.85 5.52
N VAL A 291 6.58 6.15 4.23
CA VAL A 291 5.66 7.20 3.79
C VAL A 291 4.48 6.57 3.07
N THR A 292 3.26 6.96 3.43
CA THR A 292 2.04 6.50 2.77
C THR A 292 1.25 7.66 2.19
N LYS A 293 0.95 7.60 0.89
CA LYS A 293 -0.01 8.47 0.22
C LYS A 293 -1.32 7.72 0.05
N THR A 294 -2.40 8.29 0.55
CA THR A 294 -3.72 7.65 0.58
C THR A 294 -4.72 8.29 -0.38
N ASN A 295 -5.81 7.57 -0.67
CA ASN A 295 -6.95 8.06 -1.47
C ASN A 295 -6.55 8.55 -2.86
N ILE A 296 -5.67 7.82 -3.55
CA ILE A 296 -5.19 8.15 -4.89
C ILE A 296 -6.25 7.72 -5.90
N GLU A 297 -6.72 8.65 -6.72
CA GLU A 297 -7.63 8.43 -7.84
C GLU A 297 -6.86 8.57 -9.16
N LEU A 298 -7.19 7.73 -10.14
CA LEU A 298 -6.57 7.76 -11.45
C LEU A 298 -7.52 8.37 -12.49
N ILE A 299 -6.98 9.25 -13.32
CA ILE A 299 -7.72 9.78 -14.47
C ILE A 299 -7.74 8.70 -15.55
N VAL A 300 -8.96 8.30 -15.89
CA VAL A 300 -9.21 7.23 -16.85
C VAL A 300 -8.67 7.56 -18.24
N GLY A 301 -8.05 6.56 -18.88
CA GLY A 301 -7.56 6.69 -20.27
C GLY A 301 -6.35 7.62 -20.41
N LYS A 302 -5.73 8.03 -19.29
CA LYS A 302 -4.51 8.84 -19.28
C LYS A 302 -3.38 8.10 -18.56
N HIS A 303 -2.17 8.48 -18.87
CA HIS A 303 -1.01 8.15 -18.06
C HIS A 303 -0.98 9.11 -16.86
N ASN A 304 -1.05 8.55 -15.63
CA ASN A 304 -1.12 9.30 -14.39
C ASN A 304 0.27 9.38 -13.75
N ILE A 305 0.67 10.56 -13.31
CA ILE A 305 1.89 10.74 -12.53
C ILE A 305 1.49 10.89 -11.06
N ILE A 306 2.00 10.01 -10.20
CA ILE A 306 1.71 9.99 -8.76
C ILE A 306 2.95 10.48 -8.02
N PRO A 307 3.02 11.74 -7.60
CA PRO A 307 4.16 12.25 -6.85
C PRO A 307 4.07 11.85 -5.37
N ILE A 308 5.19 11.40 -4.78
CA ILE A 308 5.32 11.09 -3.35
C ILE A 308 6.65 11.68 -2.86
N ASP A 309 6.59 12.55 -1.84
CA ASP A 309 7.76 13.21 -1.27
C ASP A 309 8.48 12.23 -0.34
N VAL A 310 9.69 11.84 -0.70
CA VAL A 310 10.53 10.91 0.05
C VAL A 310 12.02 11.29 -0.01
N PRO A 311 12.38 12.55 0.28
CA PRO A 311 13.78 12.96 0.25
C PRO A 311 14.60 12.17 1.26
N GLN A 312 15.72 11.60 0.85
CA GLN A 312 16.52 10.69 1.66
C GLN A 312 17.98 11.15 1.77
N GLY A 313 18.60 10.80 2.89
CA GLY A 313 20.03 10.88 3.14
C GLY A 313 20.50 9.63 3.88
N HIS A 314 21.70 9.62 4.41
CA HIS A 314 22.32 8.45 5.01
C HIS A 314 22.79 8.72 6.45
N ILE A 315 22.71 7.69 7.30
CA ILE A 315 23.45 7.64 8.56
C ILE A 315 24.48 6.53 8.42
N GLN A 316 25.74 6.85 8.67
CA GLN A 316 26.82 5.90 8.78
C GLN A 316 27.29 5.84 10.22
N LEU A 317 27.24 4.64 10.81
CA LEU A 317 27.75 4.39 12.15
C LEU A 317 29.15 3.81 12.03
N ILE A 318 30.12 4.44 12.73
CA ILE A 318 31.53 4.08 12.68
C ILE A 318 32.03 3.74 14.08
N SER A 319 32.63 2.59 14.26
CA SER A 319 33.37 2.20 15.45
C SER A 319 34.85 2.29 15.13
N LYS A 320 35.61 3.09 15.89
CA LYS A 320 37.06 3.13 15.77
C LYS A 320 37.68 1.82 16.32
N GLY A 321 38.70 1.32 15.63
CA GLY A 321 39.41 0.10 16.02
C GLY A 321 38.66 -1.19 15.68
N VAL A 322 39.31 -2.33 16.01
CA VAL A 322 38.73 -3.66 15.76
C VAL A 322 37.86 -4.05 16.96
N THR A 323 36.54 -4.03 16.78
CA THR A 323 35.58 -4.45 17.79
C THR A 323 35.09 -5.86 17.52
N ASN A 324 35.94 -6.85 17.76
CA ASN A 324 35.55 -8.27 17.60
C ASN A 324 34.65 -8.79 18.75
N TYR A 325 34.21 -7.90 19.65
CA TYR A 325 33.62 -8.35 20.92
C TYR A 325 32.09 -8.28 20.98
N LEU A 326 31.43 -7.47 20.13
CA LEU A 326 29.98 -7.31 20.20
C LEU A 326 29.42 -6.87 18.84
N GLU A 327 28.28 -7.42 18.46
CA GLU A 327 27.41 -6.81 17.45
C GLU A 327 26.84 -5.48 17.98
N LEU A 328 27.65 -4.45 17.93
CA LEU A 328 27.25 -3.15 18.42
C LEU A 328 26.16 -2.55 17.52
N LYS A 329 25.07 -2.11 18.13
CA LYS A 329 23.92 -1.49 17.46
C LYS A 329 23.58 -0.15 18.08
N ALA A 330 22.99 0.71 17.25
CA ALA A 330 22.31 1.91 17.69
C ALA A 330 20.79 1.75 17.41
N VAL A 331 19.98 2.04 18.39
CA VAL A 331 18.53 2.18 18.28
C VAL A 331 18.23 3.57 17.76
N ILE A 332 17.51 3.67 16.65
CA ILE A 332 17.21 4.94 15.98
C ILE A 332 15.72 5.23 16.07
N LYS A 333 15.40 6.45 16.48
CA LYS A 333 14.04 6.99 16.63
C LYS A 333 13.93 8.31 15.88
N VAL A 334 12.74 8.68 15.42
CA VAL A 334 12.49 10.05 14.95
C VAL A 334 12.57 10.98 16.15
N HIS A 335 13.24 12.12 16.02
CA HIS A 335 13.42 13.10 17.09
C HIS A 335 12.10 13.42 17.80
N ASN A 336 12.13 13.43 19.13
CA ASN A 336 10.97 13.63 20.00
C ASN A 336 9.83 12.59 19.85
N LYS A 337 10.11 11.39 19.28
CA LYS A 337 9.15 10.28 19.24
C LYS A 337 9.72 9.04 19.91
N SER A 338 8.89 8.35 20.68
CA SER A 338 9.30 7.15 21.42
C SER A 338 9.48 5.90 20.56
N LYS A 339 8.83 5.86 19.36
CA LYS A 339 8.84 4.67 18.51
C LYS A 339 10.18 4.47 17.82
N THR A 340 10.79 3.31 18.06
CA THR A 340 11.98 2.86 17.32
C THR A 340 11.61 2.58 15.87
N ILE A 341 12.42 3.11 14.93
CA ILE A 341 12.27 2.89 13.50
C ILE A 341 13.29 1.89 12.96
N ASN A 342 14.47 1.81 13.57
CA ASN A 342 15.52 0.87 13.17
C ASN A 342 16.48 0.57 14.32
N ALA A 343 17.15 -0.59 14.24
CA ALA A 343 18.32 -0.94 15.03
C ALA A 343 19.48 -1.21 14.05
N GLN A 344 20.34 -0.19 13.87
CA GLN A 344 21.43 -0.23 12.89
C GLN A 344 22.72 -0.73 13.52
N SER A 345 23.38 -1.69 12.87
CA SER A 345 24.70 -2.16 13.27
C SER A 345 25.78 -1.12 12.92
N PHE A 346 26.83 -1.07 13.73
CA PHE A 346 28.01 -0.26 13.44
C PHE A 346 28.76 -0.76 12.20
N ASN A 347 29.56 0.11 11.62
CA ASN A 347 30.26 -0.06 10.34
C ASN A 347 29.32 -0.34 9.16
N THR A 348 28.08 0.17 9.23
CA THR A 348 27.10 0.13 8.16
C THR A 348 26.54 1.50 7.83
N THR A 349 26.12 1.67 6.58
CA THR A 349 25.41 2.86 6.10
C THR A 349 23.98 2.48 5.78
N LYS A 350 22.99 3.26 6.23
CA LYS A 350 21.57 3.06 5.94
C LYS A 350 20.92 4.36 5.49
N ARG A 351 19.92 4.24 4.60
CA ARG A 351 19.12 5.38 4.10
C ARG A 351 17.99 5.70 5.07
N TYR A 352 17.77 6.99 5.28
CA TYR A 352 16.67 7.52 6.09
C TYR A 352 16.02 8.69 5.38
N LEU A 353 14.77 8.96 5.67
CA LEU A 353 14.14 10.22 5.27
C LEU A 353 14.92 11.40 5.85
N THR A 354 14.92 12.52 5.17
CA THR A 354 15.50 13.75 5.75
C THR A 354 14.72 14.18 6.99
N GLY A 355 15.46 14.60 8.02
CA GLY A 355 14.86 14.98 9.31
C GLY A 355 15.85 14.85 10.45
N ALA A 356 15.36 14.98 11.67
CA ALA A 356 16.14 14.80 12.89
C ALA A 356 15.80 13.47 13.56
N TYR A 357 16.83 12.82 14.11
CA TYR A 357 16.74 11.50 14.74
C TYR A 357 17.45 11.48 16.09
N ASP A 358 16.95 10.68 17.00
CA ASP A 358 17.61 10.39 18.27
C ASP A 358 18.19 8.98 18.20
N LEU A 359 19.45 8.84 18.59
CA LEU A 359 20.19 7.59 18.56
C LEU A 359 20.58 7.20 19.99
N GLU A 360 20.28 5.96 20.34
CA GLU A 360 20.76 5.30 21.56
C GLU A 360 21.74 4.20 21.18
N VAL A 361 23.01 4.41 21.45
CA VAL A 361 24.06 3.42 21.19
C VAL A 361 24.18 2.48 22.38
N LEU A 362 24.05 1.18 22.13
CA LEU A 362 24.01 0.14 23.16
C LEU A 362 25.41 -0.23 23.68
N THR A 363 26.19 0.78 24.06
CA THR A 363 27.48 0.63 24.73
C THR A 363 27.32 0.55 26.25
N THR A 364 28.40 0.30 26.99
CA THR A 364 28.44 0.41 28.46
C THR A 364 29.43 1.52 28.83
N PRO A 365 29.00 2.66 29.38
CA PRO A 365 27.61 3.13 29.47
C PRO A 365 26.99 3.42 28.08
N ARG A 366 25.65 3.49 28.02
CA ARG A 366 24.95 3.88 26.80
C ARG A 366 25.32 5.29 26.39
N LYS A 367 25.42 5.52 25.07
CA LYS A 367 25.63 6.85 24.52
C LYS A 367 24.37 7.31 23.77
N TYR A 368 24.01 8.56 24.00
CA TYR A 368 22.85 9.18 23.40
C TYR A 368 23.29 10.32 22.47
N TYR A 369 22.68 10.41 21.31
CA TYR A 369 22.85 11.47 20.34
C TYR A 369 21.48 12.01 19.99
N ASP A 370 21.17 13.22 20.45
CA ASP A 370 19.89 13.85 20.23
C ASP A 370 19.95 14.74 18.97
N SER A 371 18.82 14.80 18.25
CA SER A 371 18.63 15.67 17.09
C SER A 371 19.70 15.52 16.00
N VAL A 372 20.11 14.29 15.70
CA VAL A 372 21.00 13.98 14.58
C VAL A 372 20.31 14.27 13.28
N VAL A 373 20.81 15.27 12.53
CA VAL A 373 20.19 15.73 11.28
C VAL A 373 20.64 14.86 10.10
N VAL A 374 19.66 14.39 9.33
CA VAL A 374 19.86 13.72 8.04
C VAL A 374 19.46 14.69 6.94
N ASP A 375 20.41 15.15 6.16
CA ASP A 375 20.20 15.98 4.99
C ASP A 375 20.13 15.16 3.71
N GLN A 376 19.39 15.68 2.72
CA GLN A 376 19.24 15.03 1.43
C GLN A 376 20.58 14.80 0.74
N ASN A 377 20.78 13.58 0.23
CA ASN A 377 21.99 13.15 -0.49
C ASN A 377 23.30 13.33 0.29
N LYS A 378 23.22 13.53 1.62
CA LYS A 378 24.40 13.60 2.49
C LYS A 378 24.46 12.41 3.41
N THR A 379 25.67 12.09 3.86
CA THR A 379 25.91 11.08 4.89
C THR A 379 26.26 11.77 6.21
N THR A 380 25.46 11.51 7.23
CA THR A 380 25.73 11.92 8.62
C THR A 380 26.53 10.81 9.30
N PHE A 381 27.69 11.15 9.82
CA PHE A 381 28.60 10.20 10.47
C PHE A 381 28.43 10.25 11.99
N ILE A 382 28.20 9.11 12.61
CA ILE A 382 28.24 8.92 14.06
C ILE A 382 29.40 8.00 14.39
N THR A 383 30.39 8.53 15.08
CA THR A 383 31.61 7.79 15.41
C THR A 383 31.70 7.58 16.91
N ILE A 384 32.00 6.35 17.31
CA ILE A 384 32.34 6.02 18.70
C ILE A 384 33.79 5.55 18.81
N ASP A 385 34.36 5.82 19.95
CA ASP A 385 35.73 5.36 20.24
C ASP A 385 35.74 3.86 20.48
N GLN A 386 36.90 3.25 20.21
CA GLN A 386 37.14 1.86 20.55
C GLN A 386 37.01 1.69 22.06
N PRO A 387 36.19 0.73 22.57
CA PRO A 387 36.07 0.51 23.99
C PRO A 387 37.37 -0.02 24.60
N GLY A 388 37.54 0.16 25.89
CA GLY A 388 38.51 -0.55 26.68
C GLY A 388 37.90 -1.75 27.38
N ARG A 389 38.73 -2.52 28.07
CA ARG A 389 38.36 -3.69 28.81
C ARG A 389 38.63 -3.45 30.31
N LEU A 390 37.63 -3.68 31.15
CA LEU A 390 37.80 -3.71 32.60
C LEU A 390 37.85 -5.17 33.06
N GLN A 391 38.93 -5.56 33.69
CA GLN A 391 39.06 -6.84 34.40
C GLN A 391 38.92 -6.60 35.90
N ILE A 392 37.97 -7.29 36.52
CA ILE A 392 37.70 -7.18 37.96
C ILE A 392 38.05 -8.50 38.59
N ASN A 393 38.94 -8.44 39.61
CA ASN A 393 39.34 -9.55 40.46
C ASN A 393 38.83 -9.32 41.86
N LYS A 394 37.99 -10.19 42.39
CA LYS A 394 37.39 -10.10 43.74
C LYS A 394 37.89 -11.18 44.64
N LYS A 395 38.12 -10.84 45.93
CA LYS A 395 38.47 -11.79 46.99
C LYS A 395 37.26 -12.28 47.81
N SER A 396 36.12 -11.57 47.66
CA SER A 396 34.89 -11.90 48.41
C SER A 396 33.66 -11.55 47.56
N ASN A 397 32.50 -12.05 47.92
CA ASN A 397 31.24 -11.68 47.29
C ASN A 397 30.87 -10.25 47.66
N LEU A 398 30.63 -9.41 46.66
CA LEU A 398 30.29 -8.00 46.82
C LEU A 398 28.88 -7.71 46.34
N VAL A 399 28.21 -6.75 46.95
CA VAL A 399 27.16 -5.95 46.37
C VAL A 399 27.80 -4.71 45.83
N ALA A 400 27.97 -4.58 44.55
CA ALA A 400 28.69 -3.47 43.98
C ALA A 400 28.14 -3.13 42.54
N ALA A 401 28.23 -1.86 42.20
CA ALA A 401 27.90 -1.36 40.88
C ALA A 401 28.90 -0.31 40.44
N ILE A 402 28.99 -0.14 39.14
CA ILE A 402 29.80 0.89 38.46
C ILE A 402 28.91 2.10 38.16
N TYR A 403 29.44 3.27 38.42
CA TYR A 403 28.81 4.56 38.21
C TYR A 403 29.72 5.46 37.37
N GLN A 404 29.11 6.43 36.72
CA GLN A 404 29.79 7.53 36.02
C GLN A 404 29.28 8.87 36.54
N THR A 405 30.14 9.87 36.64
CA THR A 405 29.70 11.23 36.98
C THR A 405 29.37 11.98 35.69
N VAL A 406 28.09 12.38 35.56
CA VAL A 406 27.55 13.16 34.43
C VAL A 406 26.95 14.43 35.01
N ASN A 407 27.44 15.61 34.57
CA ASN A 407 26.96 16.92 35.05
C ASN A 407 26.89 17.04 36.57
N GLY A 408 27.92 16.50 37.26
CA GLY A 408 28.01 16.54 38.72
C GLY A 408 27.09 15.57 39.47
N LYS A 409 26.36 14.70 38.78
CA LYS A 409 25.53 13.64 39.36
C LYS A 409 26.13 12.27 39.07
N ILE A 410 25.98 11.35 40.00
CA ILE A 410 26.37 9.96 39.82
C ILE A 410 25.24 9.22 39.13
N GLU A 411 25.54 8.62 37.96
CA GLU A 411 24.61 7.80 37.22
C GLU A 411 25.09 6.34 37.20
N TRP A 412 24.16 5.42 37.41
CA TRP A 412 24.41 3.98 37.37
C TRP A 412 24.76 3.55 35.90
N VAL A 413 25.77 2.68 35.80
CA VAL A 413 26.26 2.12 34.53
C VAL A 413 25.93 0.66 34.42
N CYS A 414 26.37 -0.16 35.38
CA CYS A 414 26.08 -1.59 35.43
C CYS A 414 26.40 -2.18 36.80
N ASP A 415 25.77 -3.29 37.12
CA ASP A 415 26.08 -4.08 38.31
C ASP A 415 27.29 -4.98 38.08
N ILE A 416 27.98 -5.31 39.15
CA ILE A 416 29.04 -6.32 39.16
C ILE A 416 28.44 -7.70 39.42
N SER A 417 28.81 -8.70 38.62
CA SER A 417 28.35 -10.09 38.81
C SER A 417 28.93 -10.71 40.08
N ASP A 418 28.38 -11.83 40.55
CA ASP A 418 28.89 -12.55 41.73
C ASP A 418 30.20 -13.36 41.46
N GLU A 419 30.60 -13.44 40.19
CA GLU A 419 31.84 -14.16 39.80
C GLU A 419 33.09 -13.48 40.36
N TYR A 420 34.08 -14.28 40.81
CA TYR A 420 35.35 -13.75 41.35
C TYR A 420 36.20 -13.06 40.31
N PHE A 421 36.04 -13.43 39.02
CA PHE A 421 36.66 -12.80 37.86
C PHE A 421 35.60 -12.39 36.83
N GLN A 422 35.61 -11.12 36.49
CA GLN A 422 34.67 -10.59 35.49
C GLN A 422 35.40 -9.67 34.50
N THR A 423 35.03 -9.74 33.22
CA THR A 423 35.47 -8.79 32.21
C THR A 423 34.29 -8.02 31.66
N ILE A 424 34.40 -6.68 31.67
CA ILE A 424 33.40 -5.76 31.15
C ILE A 424 34.02 -4.92 30.05
N ILE A 425 33.34 -4.84 28.90
CA ILE A 425 33.72 -3.95 27.81
C ILE A 425 33.05 -2.59 28.06
N MET A 426 33.84 -1.54 28.18
CA MET A 426 33.35 -0.21 28.56
C MET A 426 33.89 0.88 27.63
N GLN A 427 33.13 1.93 27.46
CA GLN A 427 33.59 3.13 26.76
C GLN A 427 34.71 3.82 27.54
N PRO A 428 35.67 4.47 26.88
CA PRO A 428 36.68 5.27 27.55
C PRO A 428 36.04 6.36 28.41
N GLY A 429 36.56 6.50 29.64
CA GLY A 429 36.02 7.47 30.60
C GLY A 429 36.52 7.23 32.02
N LYS A 430 36.07 8.10 32.95
CA LYS A 430 36.32 8.01 34.38
C LYS A 430 35.10 7.40 35.05
N TYR A 431 35.29 6.43 35.90
CA TYR A 431 34.24 5.68 36.58
C TYR A 431 34.57 5.50 38.06
N VAL A 432 33.54 5.22 38.83
CA VAL A 432 33.66 4.87 40.24
C VAL A 432 32.89 3.55 40.48
N LEU A 433 33.53 2.61 41.13
CA LEU A 433 32.85 1.43 41.68
C LEU A 433 32.51 1.73 43.12
N ILE A 434 31.23 1.56 43.46
CA ILE A 434 30.71 1.68 44.81
C ILE A 434 30.25 0.28 45.26
N GLY A 435 30.76 -0.21 46.34
CA GLY A 435 30.47 -1.56 46.80
C GLY A 435 30.64 -1.80 48.26
N ARG A 436 30.18 -2.98 48.69
CA ARG A 436 30.25 -3.48 50.08
C ARG A 436 30.31 -5.02 50.02
N SER A 437 31.04 -5.64 50.96
CA SER A 437 30.96 -7.08 51.14
C SER A 437 29.53 -7.54 51.43
N LYS A 438 29.09 -8.66 50.86
CA LYS A 438 27.78 -9.24 51.18
C LYS A 438 27.64 -9.66 52.63
N SER A 439 28.72 -10.01 53.30
CA SER A 439 28.75 -10.36 54.70
C SER A 439 28.56 -9.18 55.67
N GLU A 440 28.80 -7.96 55.18
CA GLU A 440 28.69 -6.75 55.97
C GLU A 440 27.26 -6.16 55.89
N THR A 441 26.72 -5.77 57.02
CA THR A 441 25.35 -5.24 57.11
C THR A 441 25.29 -3.71 57.36
N ARG A 442 26.40 -3.10 57.81
CA ARG A 442 26.46 -1.68 58.13
C ARG A 442 26.96 -0.87 56.94
N THR A 443 26.34 0.28 56.68
CA THR A 443 26.67 1.20 55.58
C THR A 443 28.08 1.76 55.66
N ILE A 444 28.64 1.88 56.85
CA ILE A 444 30.02 2.39 57.09
C ILE A 444 31.10 1.54 56.36
N TYR A 445 30.79 0.29 56.01
CA TYR A 445 31.69 -0.60 55.26
C TYR A 445 31.56 -0.47 53.74
N THR A 446 30.80 0.55 53.26
CA THR A 446 30.77 0.89 51.86
C THR A 446 32.12 1.51 51.48
N PHE A 447 32.67 1.07 50.36
CA PHE A 447 33.89 1.62 49.78
C PHE A 447 33.63 2.14 48.37
N GLU A 448 34.44 3.10 47.99
CA GLU A 448 34.47 3.66 46.63
C GLU A 448 35.85 3.42 46.02
N LYS A 449 35.89 3.13 44.73
CA LYS A 449 37.13 2.95 43.98
C LYS A 449 37.04 3.56 42.61
N GLU A 450 37.76 4.65 42.39
CA GLU A 450 37.87 5.33 41.10
C GLU A 450 38.78 4.54 40.18
N PHE A 451 38.43 4.51 38.87
CA PHE A 451 39.24 3.94 37.83
C PHE A 451 39.00 4.64 36.50
N ILE A 452 39.94 4.44 35.55
CA ILE A 452 39.87 5.01 34.21
C ILE A 452 39.89 3.87 33.20
N ILE A 453 38.97 3.96 32.24
CA ILE A 453 39.00 3.11 31.05
C ILE A 453 39.65 3.92 29.93
N THR A 454 40.67 3.36 29.35
CA THR A 454 41.36 3.90 28.17
C THR A 454 41.04 3.07 26.93
N SER A 455 40.87 3.74 25.79
CA SER A 455 40.57 3.07 24.51
C SER A 455 41.59 1.99 24.18
N ALA A 456 41.11 0.85 23.73
CA ALA A 456 41.89 -0.29 23.27
C ALA A 456 42.80 -0.95 24.33
N THR A 457 42.72 -0.56 25.62
CA THR A 457 43.54 -1.12 26.71
C THR A 457 42.74 -1.93 27.69
N THR A 458 43.42 -2.74 28.50
CA THR A 458 42.82 -3.43 29.63
C THR A 458 43.20 -2.72 30.91
N SER A 459 42.21 -2.34 31.71
CA SER A 459 42.36 -1.82 33.08
C SER A 459 42.01 -2.92 34.05
N GLU A 460 42.79 -3.07 35.12
CA GLU A 460 42.55 -4.06 36.17
C GLU A 460 42.07 -3.41 37.46
N LEU A 461 41.07 -4.02 38.06
CA LEU A 461 40.52 -3.61 39.35
C LEU A 461 40.51 -4.79 40.32
N ASN A 462 41.40 -4.74 41.31
CA ASN A 462 41.48 -5.73 42.37
C ASN A 462 40.69 -5.25 43.59
N LEU A 463 39.71 -6.08 44.04
CA LEU A 463 38.73 -5.78 45.11
C LEU A 463 38.83 -6.75 46.24
#